data_00fb25be9c3d73905297a5aa41003595
#
_entry.id   00fb25be9c3d73905297a5aa41003595
#
_cell.length_a   1.000
_cell.length_b   1.000
_cell.length_c   1.000
_cell.angle_alpha   90.00
_cell.angle_beta   90.00
_cell.angle_gamma   90.00
#
_symmetry.space_group_name_H-M   'P 1'
#
loop_
_entity.id
_entity.type
_entity.pdbx_description
1 polymer ?
#
loop_
_entity_poly.entity_id
_entity_poly.type
_entity_poly.pdbx_seq_one_letter_code
_entity_poly.pdbx_strand_id
1 'polypeptide(L)'
;MRAATGVDKLRFRDALRSLPARVWLISVGILVNQVGNFLPVFIVLYLTERGQSAGAAGLVLGVTGLGKVLVNAVGGHLADRIGRRWTIMLSAMTTAALTATVPFLDRLVVIAVVAGLIGTTSQVYRPAAAAVLIDSVAATHQHRLAAFGVFRFAMNVGAALGGLIGGVLASTSYTGLFLGNAAACLLFGTVVGLLVRDVPAPRTGEEGDRTQAEPALGYRGVLADRVLMRFLWMTVFAEFVYIQSTVGVPLHVSDVGLTARDFGLLIGLNGLLVLALELPITGVVARYRSESVLALGNLVTGLGLAVTGLVTDMTWLSVTVLIWTFGEMELFIISQAYVGSLAPRDMVGRYQGMHGVAYTVGTGLGPLVGGALYAVSPSGLWALLGVAGFVSTHLALPAGWLSSRRRGSQPGIAERSKSHETRERGRVDALSDDAHGGVQ
;
A
#
# COMPACT_ATOMS: atom_id res chain seq x y z
N MET A 1 3.37 -30.37 -37.98
CA MET A 1 2.65 -29.84 -36.78
C MET A 1 3.38 -28.56 -36.35
N ARG A 2 3.01 -27.37 -36.86
CA ARG A 2 3.61 -26.09 -36.49
C ARG A 2 2.78 -25.54 -35.33
N ALA A 3 3.37 -25.59 -34.15
CA ALA A 3 2.80 -25.06 -32.92
C ALA A 3 2.62 -23.54 -33.02
N ALA A 4 1.48 -23.08 -32.58
CA ALA A 4 1.06 -21.68 -32.46
C ALA A 4 1.98 -20.93 -31.49
N THR A 5 2.96 -20.21 -31.98
CA THR A 5 3.79 -19.23 -31.26
C THR A 5 3.50 -17.82 -31.77
N GLY A 6 2.25 -17.45 -31.71
CA GLY A 6 1.76 -16.11 -32.02
C GLY A 6 0.99 -15.52 -30.85
N VAL A 7 1.57 -15.49 -29.64
CA VAL A 7 1.10 -14.58 -28.61
C VAL A 7 1.61 -13.20 -29.02
N ASP A 8 0.76 -12.49 -29.73
CA ASP A 8 0.93 -11.09 -30.07
C ASP A 8 1.34 -10.34 -28.78
N LYS A 9 2.61 -9.92 -28.70
CA LYS A 9 3.08 -9.02 -27.66
C LYS A 9 2.47 -7.66 -27.93
N LEU A 10 1.19 -7.48 -27.59
CA LEU A 10 0.57 -6.17 -27.58
C LEU A 10 1.52 -5.21 -26.86
N ARG A 11 1.95 -4.15 -27.53
CA ARG A 11 2.76 -3.12 -26.87
C ARG A 11 1.90 -2.49 -25.78
N PHE A 12 2.48 -2.24 -24.61
CA PHE A 12 1.76 -1.61 -23.48
C PHE A 12 0.99 -0.35 -23.88
N ARG A 13 1.50 0.43 -24.84
CA ARG A 13 0.85 1.59 -25.43
C ARG A 13 -0.48 1.24 -26.12
N ASP A 14 -0.53 0.11 -26.82
CA ASP A 14 -1.73 -0.32 -27.56
C ASP A 14 -2.76 -0.87 -26.57
N ALA A 15 -2.32 -1.60 -25.55
CA ALA A 15 -3.16 -2.04 -24.43
C ALA A 15 -3.78 -0.84 -23.70
N LEU A 16 -3.01 0.23 -23.45
CA LEU A 16 -3.50 1.45 -22.81
C LEU A 16 -4.58 2.16 -23.65
N ARG A 17 -4.40 2.24 -24.98
CA ARG A 17 -5.36 2.87 -25.89
C ARG A 17 -6.66 2.07 -26.06
N SER A 18 -6.59 0.77 -25.88
CA SER A 18 -7.75 -0.13 -26.02
C SER A 18 -8.50 -0.35 -24.72
N LEU A 19 -8.15 0.35 -23.62
CA LEU A 19 -8.83 0.24 -22.34
C LEU A 19 -10.30 0.71 -22.47
N PRO A 20 -11.26 -0.09 -21.95
CA PRO A 20 -12.67 0.27 -21.95
C PRO A 20 -12.95 1.56 -21.17
N ALA A 21 -13.97 2.32 -21.55
CA ALA A 21 -14.40 3.54 -20.88
C ALA A 21 -14.65 3.35 -19.38
N ARG A 22 -15.07 2.15 -18.95
CA ARG A 22 -15.28 1.81 -17.53
C ARG A 22 -14.02 1.91 -16.69
N VAL A 23 -12.86 1.53 -17.25
CA VAL A 23 -11.56 1.64 -16.55
C VAL A 23 -11.22 3.10 -16.30
N TRP A 24 -11.41 3.95 -17.32
CA TRP A 24 -11.18 5.38 -17.19
C TRP A 24 -12.14 6.03 -16.21
N LEU A 25 -13.43 5.67 -16.26
CA LEU A 25 -14.45 6.18 -15.35
C LEU A 25 -14.13 5.90 -13.90
N ILE A 26 -13.76 4.64 -13.57
CA ILE A 26 -13.37 4.26 -12.22
C ILE A 26 -12.09 4.98 -11.81
N SER A 27 -11.11 5.08 -12.70
CA SER A 27 -9.84 5.74 -12.39
C SER A 27 -10.02 7.25 -12.14
N VAL A 28 -10.85 7.93 -12.92
CA VAL A 28 -11.21 9.34 -12.67
C VAL A 28 -11.99 9.49 -11.37
N GLY A 29 -12.94 8.58 -11.09
CA GLY A 29 -13.66 8.57 -9.83
C GLY A 29 -12.73 8.40 -8.63
N ILE A 30 -11.76 7.50 -8.73
CA ILE A 30 -10.72 7.29 -7.70
C ILE A 30 -9.83 8.53 -7.56
N LEU A 31 -9.43 9.16 -8.66
CA LEU A 31 -8.67 10.41 -8.61
C LEU A 31 -9.41 11.46 -7.79
N VAL A 32 -10.69 11.70 -8.08
CA VAL A 32 -11.52 12.65 -7.34
C VAL A 32 -11.63 12.27 -5.87
N ASN A 33 -11.87 10.98 -5.57
CA ASN A 33 -11.95 10.49 -4.20
C ASN A 33 -10.63 10.67 -3.44
N GLN A 34 -9.48 10.45 -4.10
CA GLN A 34 -8.16 10.61 -3.48
C GLN A 34 -7.76 12.08 -3.31
N VAL A 35 -8.13 12.96 -4.27
CA VAL A 35 -7.98 14.42 -4.09
C VAL A 35 -8.73 14.89 -2.84
N GLY A 36 -9.93 14.36 -2.60
CA GLY A 36 -10.73 14.70 -1.43
C GLY A 36 -10.40 13.92 -0.16
N ASN A 37 -9.43 13.01 -0.14
CA ASN A 37 -9.12 12.19 1.03
C ASN A 37 -8.32 12.96 2.10
N PHE A 38 -8.89 14.06 2.60
CA PHE A 38 -8.23 14.99 3.50
C PHE A 38 -8.17 14.52 4.95
N LEU A 39 -9.16 13.75 5.41
CA LEU A 39 -9.30 13.41 6.83
C LEU A 39 -8.03 12.74 7.40
N PRO A 40 -7.48 11.65 6.84
CA PRO A 40 -6.32 11.00 7.43
C PRO A 40 -5.05 11.85 7.40
N VAL A 41 -5.00 12.86 6.53
CA VAL A 41 -3.84 13.75 6.37
C VAL A 41 -3.92 14.92 7.35
N PHE A 42 -5.09 15.54 7.52
CA PHE A 42 -5.24 16.78 8.26
C PHE A 42 -5.93 16.64 9.62
N ILE A 43 -6.41 15.44 10.01
CA ILE A 43 -7.13 15.25 11.28
C ILE A 43 -6.23 15.57 12.50
N VAL A 44 -4.93 15.31 12.41
CA VAL A 44 -3.99 15.61 13.48
C VAL A 44 -3.91 17.12 13.70
N LEU A 45 -3.67 17.90 12.63
CA LEU A 45 -3.64 19.36 12.69
C LEU A 45 -4.98 19.95 13.18
N TYR A 46 -6.10 19.44 12.66
CA TYR A 46 -7.43 19.85 13.09
C TYR A 46 -7.65 19.69 14.59
N LEU A 47 -7.21 18.57 15.16
CA LEU A 47 -7.37 18.30 16.58
C LEU A 47 -6.42 19.14 17.44
N THR A 48 -5.19 19.34 17.01
CA THR A 48 -4.22 20.18 17.74
C THR A 48 -4.63 21.64 17.74
N GLU A 49 -5.16 22.18 16.63
CA GLU A 49 -5.70 23.54 16.59
C GLU A 49 -6.94 23.72 17.52
N ARG A 50 -7.68 22.64 17.77
CA ARG A 50 -8.77 22.63 18.77
C ARG A 50 -8.28 22.41 20.21
N GLY A 51 -6.97 22.48 20.44
CA GLY A 51 -6.36 22.33 21.77
C GLY A 51 -6.29 20.89 22.27
N GLN A 52 -6.51 19.89 21.41
CA GLN A 52 -6.34 18.50 21.80
C GLN A 52 -4.84 18.12 21.84
N SER A 53 -4.47 17.25 22.77
CA SER A 53 -3.08 16.79 22.88
C SER A 53 -2.67 15.93 21.66
N ALA A 54 -1.37 15.87 21.40
CA ALA A 54 -0.80 15.00 20.37
C ALA A 54 -1.20 13.53 20.55
N GLY A 55 -1.27 13.06 21.81
CA GLY A 55 -1.74 11.72 22.14
C GLY A 55 -3.21 11.48 21.76
N ALA A 56 -4.08 12.48 21.98
CA ALA A 56 -5.47 12.42 21.57
C ALA A 56 -5.62 12.40 20.04
N ALA A 57 -4.85 13.20 19.31
CA ALA A 57 -4.83 13.20 17.86
C ALA A 57 -4.30 11.85 17.29
N GLY A 58 -3.25 11.31 17.88
CA GLY A 58 -2.70 10.00 17.54
C GLY A 58 -3.72 8.86 17.81
N LEU A 59 -4.48 8.94 18.91
CA LEU A 59 -5.55 7.99 19.22
C LEU A 59 -6.63 7.99 18.14
N VAL A 60 -7.12 9.16 17.73
CA VAL A 60 -8.17 9.27 16.69
C VAL A 60 -7.68 8.69 15.38
N LEU A 61 -6.44 9.00 14.96
CA LEU A 61 -5.88 8.45 13.72
C LEU A 61 -5.60 6.95 13.84
N GLY A 62 -5.16 6.47 15.01
CA GLY A 62 -4.96 5.04 15.28
C GLY A 62 -6.25 4.24 15.22
N VAL A 63 -7.34 4.75 15.82
CA VAL A 63 -8.68 4.13 15.73
C VAL A 63 -9.17 4.12 14.28
N THR A 64 -8.89 5.18 13.50
CA THR A 64 -9.17 5.21 12.05
C THR A 64 -8.41 4.11 11.32
N GLY A 65 -7.14 3.92 11.66
CA GLY A 65 -6.28 2.85 11.12
C GLY A 65 -6.81 1.45 11.44
N LEU A 66 -7.19 1.21 12.69
CA LEU A 66 -7.79 -0.07 13.13
C LEU A 66 -9.11 -0.36 12.40
N GLY A 67 -9.94 0.67 12.15
CA GLY A 67 -11.15 0.53 11.34
C GLY A 67 -10.88 -0.03 9.95
N LYS A 68 -9.77 0.37 9.31
CA LYS A 68 -9.36 -0.14 7.98
C LYS A 68 -9.04 -1.64 7.98
N VAL A 69 -8.59 -2.19 9.12
CA VAL A 69 -8.25 -3.62 9.25
C VAL A 69 -9.49 -4.51 9.13
N LEU A 70 -10.53 -4.13 9.86
CA LEU A 70 -11.76 -4.91 9.96
C LEU A 70 -12.43 -5.11 8.59
N VAL A 71 -12.16 -4.20 7.65
CA VAL A 71 -12.80 -4.17 6.34
C VAL A 71 -12.19 -5.10 5.31
N ASN A 72 -10.91 -5.38 5.39
CA ASN A 72 -10.25 -6.24 4.39
C ASN A 72 -10.88 -7.64 4.33
N ALA A 73 -11.41 -8.13 5.47
CA ALA A 73 -12.13 -9.40 5.53
C ALA A 73 -13.59 -9.29 5.07
N VAL A 74 -14.24 -8.12 5.30
CA VAL A 74 -15.68 -7.93 5.07
C VAL A 74 -15.97 -7.37 3.66
N GLY A 75 -15.07 -6.53 3.14
CA GLY A 75 -15.30 -5.78 1.90
C GLY A 75 -15.45 -6.68 0.67
N GLY A 76 -14.67 -7.76 0.57
CA GLY A 76 -14.79 -8.74 -0.51
C GLY A 76 -16.14 -9.48 -0.45
N HIS A 77 -16.50 -9.97 0.73
CA HIS A 77 -17.78 -10.68 0.94
C HIS A 77 -19.01 -9.78 0.67
N LEU A 78 -18.92 -8.51 1.03
CA LEU A 78 -19.99 -7.54 0.74
C LEU A 78 -20.12 -7.29 -0.78
N ALA A 79 -18.99 -7.16 -1.49
CA ALA A 79 -18.98 -6.99 -2.94
C ALA A 79 -19.61 -8.19 -3.67
N ASP A 80 -19.41 -9.41 -3.15
CA ASP A 80 -19.98 -10.62 -3.72
C ASP A 80 -21.49 -10.76 -3.43
N ARG A 81 -21.98 -10.25 -2.28
CA ARG A 81 -23.39 -10.34 -1.88
C ARG A 81 -24.31 -9.30 -2.51
N ILE A 82 -23.92 -8.02 -2.43
CA ILE A 82 -24.78 -6.90 -2.86
C ILE A 82 -24.39 -6.34 -4.24
N GLY A 83 -23.32 -6.89 -4.84
CA GLY A 83 -22.77 -6.42 -6.10
C GLY A 83 -21.73 -5.32 -5.95
N ARG A 84 -20.81 -5.23 -6.91
CA ARG A 84 -19.64 -4.35 -6.86
C ARG A 84 -20.00 -2.87 -6.88
N ARG A 85 -20.97 -2.49 -7.73
CA ARG A 85 -21.49 -1.14 -7.86
C ARG A 85 -22.06 -0.62 -6.54
N TRP A 86 -22.96 -1.39 -5.92
CA TRP A 86 -23.60 -1.02 -4.67
C TRP A 86 -22.62 -0.95 -3.52
N THR A 87 -21.64 -1.85 -3.49
CA THR A 87 -20.57 -1.83 -2.48
C THR A 87 -19.76 -0.55 -2.55
N ILE A 88 -19.34 -0.11 -3.75
CA ILE A 88 -18.59 1.13 -3.93
C ILE A 88 -19.46 2.33 -3.55
N MET A 89 -20.69 2.38 -4.03
CA MET A 89 -21.61 3.48 -3.77
C MET A 89 -21.94 3.64 -2.29
N LEU A 90 -22.32 2.56 -1.60
CA LEU A 90 -22.63 2.59 -0.17
C LEU A 90 -21.40 2.96 0.67
N SER A 91 -20.24 2.40 0.36
CA SER A 91 -18.97 2.75 0.99
C SER A 91 -18.70 4.25 0.90
N ALA A 92 -18.79 4.82 -0.31
CA ALA A 92 -18.52 6.23 -0.54
C ALA A 92 -19.56 7.15 0.12
N MET A 93 -20.86 6.82 0.02
CA MET A 93 -21.93 7.62 0.62
C MET A 93 -21.89 7.61 2.15
N THR A 94 -21.66 6.43 2.77
CA THR A 94 -21.53 6.33 4.21
C THR A 94 -20.31 7.09 4.71
N THR A 95 -19.16 6.95 4.01
CA THR A 95 -17.95 7.72 4.32
C THR A 95 -18.20 9.22 4.22
N ALA A 96 -18.89 9.68 3.17
CA ALA A 96 -19.23 11.08 2.98
C ALA A 96 -20.11 11.60 4.13
N ALA A 97 -21.18 10.89 4.47
CA ALA A 97 -22.08 11.26 5.55
C ALA A 97 -21.34 11.39 6.89
N LEU A 98 -20.52 10.37 7.24
CA LEU A 98 -19.73 10.39 8.47
C LEU A 98 -18.68 11.53 8.46
N THR A 99 -17.98 11.74 7.36
CA THR A 99 -16.95 12.80 7.26
C THR A 99 -17.57 14.19 7.38
N ALA A 100 -18.75 14.39 6.80
CA ALA A 100 -19.47 15.67 6.90
C ALA A 100 -19.87 16.02 8.34
N THR A 101 -20.01 15.05 9.26
CA THR A 101 -20.33 15.33 10.66
C THR A 101 -19.12 15.75 11.49
N VAL A 102 -17.90 15.39 11.09
CA VAL A 102 -16.67 15.60 11.89
C VAL A 102 -16.50 17.04 12.39
N PRO A 103 -16.66 18.10 11.57
CA PRO A 103 -16.44 19.47 12.01
C PRO A 103 -17.46 19.97 13.06
N PHE A 104 -18.58 19.27 13.22
CA PHE A 104 -19.66 19.63 14.14
C PHE A 104 -19.62 18.82 15.45
N LEU A 105 -18.60 17.99 15.63
CA LEU A 105 -18.41 17.18 16.82
C LEU A 105 -17.44 17.87 17.80
N ASP A 106 -17.82 17.96 19.06
CA ASP A 106 -17.00 18.59 20.10
C ASP A 106 -16.31 17.58 21.02
N ARG A 107 -16.92 16.40 21.22
CA ARG A 107 -16.38 15.39 22.14
C ARG A 107 -15.38 14.49 21.44
N LEU A 108 -14.14 14.44 21.95
CA LEU A 108 -13.06 13.63 21.40
C LEU A 108 -13.46 12.15 21.19
N VAL A 109 -14.19 11.57 22.16
CA VAL A 109 -14.64 10.16 22.07
C VAL A 109 -15.56 9.96 20.87
N VAL A 110 -16.48 10.90 20.61
CA VAL A 110 -17.40 10.83 19.46
C VAL A 110 -16.60 10.99 18.15
N ILE A 111 -15.66 11.92 18.11
CA ILE A 111 -14.76 12.08 16.95
C ILE A 111 -13.99 10.79 16.70
N ALA A 112 -13.43 10.14 17.73
CA ALA A 112 -12.70 8.89 17.61
C ALA A 112 -13.58 7.75 17.07
N VAL A 113 -14.80 7.61 17.56
CA VAL A 113 -15.77 6.59 17.08
C VAL A 113 -16.13 6.86 15.61
N VAL A 114 -16.48 8.09 15.26
CA VAL A 114 -16.81 8.47 13.88
C VAL A 114 -15.60 8.27 12.96
N ALA A 115 -14.40 8.64 13.39
CA ALA A 115 -13.17 8.42 12.63
C ALA A 115 -12.88 6.92 12.40
N GLY A 116 -13.12 6.08 13.41
CA GLY A 116 -13.05 4.63 13.28
C GLY A 116 -14.03 4.07 12.25
N LEU A 117 -15.28 4.55 12.28
CA LEU A 117 -16.30 4.20 11.29
C LEU A 117 -15.91 4.68 9.88
N ILE A 118 -15.34 5.89 9.75
CA ILE A 118 -14.79 6.40 8.49
C ILE A 118 -13.65 5.49 8.02
N GLY A 119 -12.74 5.10 8.91
CA GLY A 119 -11.67 4.16 8.61
C GLY A 119 -12.21 2.85 8.03
N THR A 120 -13.27 2.32 8.65
CA THR A 120 -13.96 1.12 8.20
C THR A 120 -14.59 1.32 6.82
N THR A 121 -15.47 2.30 6.68
CA THR A 121 -16.26 2.47 5.45
C THR A 121 -15.43 2.90 4.24
N SER A 122 -14.39 3.72 4.45
CA SER A 122 -13.56 4.31 3.38
C SER A 122 -12.70 3.32 2.60
N GLN A 123 -12.56 2.07 3.05
CA GLN A 123 -11.72 1.07 2.37
C GLN A 123 -12.53 -0.04 1.70
N VAL A 124 -13.84 -0.18 2.02
CA VAL A 124 -14.72 -1.23 1.48
C VAL A 124 -14.76 -1.21 -0.06
N TYR A 125 -14.65 -0.04 -0.68
CA TYR A 125 -14.71 0.10 -2.13
C TYR A 125 -13.51 -0.55 -2.85
N ARG A 126 -12.33 -0.68 -2.21
CA ARG A 126 -11.08 -1.10 -2.90
C ARG A 126 -11.16 -2.47 -3.56
N PRO A 127 -11.56 -3.56 -2.85
CA PRO A 127 -11.68 -4.86 -3.49
C PRO A 127 -12.76 -4.87 -4.58
N ALA A 128 -13.87 -4.15 -4.39
CA ALA A 128 -14.91 -4.02 -5.41
C ALA A 128 -14.41 -3.29 -6.66
N ALA A 129 -13.68 -2.19 -6.51
CA ALA A 129 -13.08 -1.45 -7.63
C ALA A 129 -12.04 -2.29 -8.38
N ALA A 130 -11.17 -3.01 -7.66
CA ALA A 130 -10.21 -3.92 -8.27
C ALA A 130 -10.90 -5.02 -9.09
N ALA A 131 -11.99 -5.59 -8.57
CA ALA A 131 -12.78 -6.58 -9.29
C ALA A 131 -13.43 -6.00 -10.57
N VAL A 132 -14.00 -4.78 -10.50
CA VAL A 132 -14.56 -4.12 -11.71
C VAL A 132 -13.46 -3.87 -12.74
N LEU A 133 -12.24 -3.48 -12.34
CA LEU A 133 -11.12 -3.32 -13.27
C LEU A 133 -10.78 -4.63 -13.97
N ILE A 134 -10.67 -5.73 -13.23
CA ILE A 134 -10.35 -7.06 -13.78
C ILE A 134 -11.42 -7.51 -14.79
N ASP A 135 -12.69 -7.36 -14.42
CA ASP A 135 -13.81 -7.78 -15.29
C ASP A 135 -14.01 -6.90 -16.53
N SER A 136 -13.50 -5.67 -16.45
CA SER A 136 -13.65 -4.70 -17.56
C SER A 136 -12.63 -4.90 -18.67
N VAL A 137 -11.57 -5.69 -18.46
CA VAL A 137 -10.49 -5.88 -19.43
C VAL A 137 -10.38 -7.33 -19.89
N ALA A 138 -9.85 -7.53 -21.10
CA ALA A 138 -9.54 -8.85 -21.60
C ALA A 138 -8.60 -9.61 -20.65
N ALA A 139 -8.69 -10.96 -20.63
CA ALA A 139 -7.90 -11.82 -19.73
C ALA A 139 -6.38 -11.77 -19.98
N THR A 140 -5.91 -10.94 -20.91
CA THR A 140 -4.49 -10.81 -21.20
C THR A 140 -3.75 -10.04 -20.11
N HIS A 141 -2.55 -10.49 -19.80
CA HIS A 141 -1.69 -9.87 -18.79
C HIS A 141 -1.46 -8.37 -19.05
N GLN A 142 -1.27 -7.98 -20.31
CA GLN A 142 -0.99 -6.59 -20.71
C GLN A 142 -2.15 -5.63 -20.43
N HIS A 143 -3.41 -6.04 -20.72
CA HIS A 143 -4.59 -5.21 -20.44
C HIS A 143 -4.82 -5.06 -18.94
N ARG A 144 -4.64 -6.11 -18.15
CA ARG A 144 -4.73 -6.03 -16.67
C ARG A 144 -3.67 -5.08 -16.12
N LEU A 145 -2.42 -5.23 -16.59
CA LEU A 145 -1.32 -4.36 -16.18
C LEU A 145 -1.60 -2.88 -16.52
N ALA A 146 -2.11 -2.60 -17.72
CA ALA A 146 -2.46 -1.25 -18.13
C ALA A 146 -3.60 -0.66 -17.28
N ALA A 147 -4.66 -1.44 -16.99
CA ALA A 147 -5.79 -0.99 -16.18
C ALA A 147 -5.37 -0.66 -14.75
N PHE A 148 -4.59 -1.54 -14.09
CA PHE A 148 -4.06 -1.28 -12.76
C PHE A 148 -3.04 -0.13 -12.75
N GLY A 149 -2.26 0.04 -13.81
CA GLY A 149 -1.35 1.17 -13.99
C GLY A 149 -2.08 2.51 -14.00
N VAL A 150 -3.17 2.64 -14.78
CA VAL A 150 -4.01 3.86 -14.81
C VAL A 150 -4.67 4.11 -13.45
N PHE A 151 -5.20 3.06 -12.81
CA PHE A 151 -5.79 3.16 -11.49
C PHE A 151 -4.78 3.67 -10.44
N ARG A 152 -3.58 3.09 -10.40
CA ARG A 152 -2.51 3.51 -9.50
C ARG A 152 -2.03 4.93 -9.77
N PHE A 153 -1.86 5.29 -11.04
CA PHE A 153 -1.54 6.66 -11.44
C PHE A 153 -2.59 7.66 -10.93
N ALA A 154 -3.88 7.35 -11.11
CA ALA A 154 -4.96 8.17 -10.60
C ALA A 154 -4.93 8.32 -9.07
N MET A 155 -4.61 7.25 -8.33
CA MET A 155 -4.44 7.30 -6.87
C MET A 155 -3.30 8.24 -6.47
N ASN A 156 -2.14 8.13 -7.11
CA ASN A 156 -0.95 8.91 -6.76
C ASN A 156 -1.12 10.40 -7.12
N VAL A 157 -1.66 10.70 -8.31
CA VAL A 157 -2.01 12.08 -8.70
C VAL A 157 -3.04 12.67 -7.73
N GLY A 158 -4.06 11.88 -7.38
CA GLY A 158 -5.09 12.29 -6.43
C GLY A 158 -4.52 12.59 -5.04
N ALA A 159 -3.61 11.76 -4.54
CA ALA A 159 -2.96 11.98 -3.25
C ALA A 159 -2.06 13.24 -3.25
N ALA A 160 -1.28 13.44 -4.32
CA ALA A 160 -0.43 14.63 -4.46
C ALA A 160 -1.25 15.93 -4.50
N LEU A 161 -2.29 15.98 -5.34
CA LEU A 161 -3.21 17.12 -5.42
C LEU A 161 -3.99 17.29 -4.13
N GLY A 162 -4.37 16.20 -3.47
CA GLY A 162 -5.06 16.19 -2.18
C GLY A 162 -4.25 16.88 -1.08
N GLY A 163 -2.94 16.63 -1.00
CA GLY A 163 -2.05 17.34 -0.08
C GLY A 163 -2.05 18.85 -0.30
N LEU A 164 -1.87 19.28 -1.55
CA LEU A 164 -1.83 20.70 -1.93
C LEU A 164 -3.17 21.40 -1.68
N ILE A 165 -4.26 20.85 -2.22
CA ILE A 165 -5.61 21.45 -2.10
C ILE A 165 -6.07 21.39 -0.64
N GLY A 166 -5.83 20.27 0.04
CA GLY A 166 -6.17 20.11 1.45
C GLY A 166 -5.44 21.08 2.35
N GLY A 167 -4.16 21.38 2.11
CA GLY A 167 -3.39 22.40 2.85
C GLY A 167 -3.98 23.79 2.70
N VAL A 168 -4.37 24.19 1.48
CA VAL A 168 -5.05 25.47 1.25
C VAL A 168 -6.41 25.51 1.92
N LEU A 169 -7.22 24.46 1.81
CA LEU A 169 -8.52 24.38 2.48
C LEU A 169 -8.38 24.41 4.00
N ALA A 170 -7.45 23.65 4.56
CA ALA A 170 -7.22 23.59 6.01
C ALA A 170 -6.82 24.95 6.56
N SER A 171 -5.97 25.72 5.85
CA SER A 171 -5.55 27.05 6.28
C SER A 171 -6.67 28.10 6.23
N THR A 172 -7.78 27.81 5.54
CA THR A 172 -8.93 28.72 5.47
C THR A 172 -10.12 28.25 6.31
N SER A 173 -10.44 26.96 6.26
CA SER A 173 -11.57 26.36 6.97
C SER A 173 -11.51 24.84 7.03
N TYR A 174 -11.34 24.28 8.22
CA TYR A 174 -11.47 22.82 8.39
C TYR A 174 -12.89 22.30 8.10
N THR A 175 -13.92 23.11 8.37
CA THR A 175 -15.28 22.76 7.94
C THR A 175 -15.35 22.59 6.43
N GLY A 176 -14.79 23.54 5.68
CA GLY A 176 -14.69 23.45 4.23
C GLY A 176 -13.86 22.25 3.77
N LEU A 177 -12.79 21.92 4.48
CA LEU A 177 -11.94 20.74 4.21
C LEU A 177 -12.75 19.42 4.33
N PHE A 178 -13.46 19.22 5.46
CA PHE A 178 -14.22 17.98 5.68
C PHE A 178 -15.47 17.89 4.79
N LEU A 179 -16.15 19.01 4.52
CA LEU A 179 -17.25 19.04 3.56
C LEU A 179 -16.76 18.80 2.12
N GLY A 180 -15.59 19.32 1.75
CA GLY A 180 -14.92 19.01 0.47
C GLY A 180 -14.60 17.52 0.34
N ASN A 181 -14.08 16.90 1.41
CA ASN A 181 -13.87 15.45 1.47
C ASN A 181 -15.20 14.69 1.27
N ALA A 182 -16.25 15.07 1.98
CA ALA A 182 -17.57 14.47 1.85
C ALA A 182 -18.13 14.62 0.42
N ALA A 183 -17.99 15.80 -0.19
CA ALA A 183 -18.41 16.06 -1.56
C ALA A 183 -17.65 15.20 -2.58
N ALA A 184 -16.34 15.02 -2.42
CA ALA A 184 -15.53 14.14 -3.27
C ALA A 184 -15.98 12.67 -3.17
N CYS A 185 -16.24 12.19 -1.95
CA CYS A 185 -16.77 10.85 -1.72
C CYS A 185 -18.18 10.68 -2.33
N LEU A 186 -19.08 11.66 -2.18
CA LEU A 186 -20.41 11.65 -2.78
C LEU A 186 -20.33 11.62 -4.31
N LEU A 187 -19.47 12.46 -4.89
CA LEU A 187 -19.27 12.52 -6.33
C LEU A 187 -18.76 11.17 -6.87
N PHE A 188 -17.77 10.60 -6.20
CA PHE A 188 -17.26 9.27 -6.57
C PHE A 188 -18.35 8.20 -6.49
N GLY A 189 -19.06 8.11 -5.35
CA GLY A 189 -20.14 7.13 -5.15
C GLY A 189 -21.28 7.29 -6.16
N THR A 190 -21.67 8.53 -6.45
CA THR A 190 -22.73 8.84 -7.41
C THR A 190 -22.31 8.50 -8.85
N VAL A 191 -21.10 8.89 -9.27
CA VAL A 191 -20.56 8.59 -10.59
C VAL A 191 -20.49 7.08 -10.82
N VAL A 192 -19.94 6.32 -9.86
CA VAL A 192 -19.91 4.87 -9.96
C VAL A 192 -21.33 4.29 -9.93
N GLY A 193 -22.17 4.79 -9.03
CA GLY A 193 -23.56 4.34 -8.90
C GLY A 193 -24.41 4.56 -10.15
N LEU A 194 -24.20 5.61 -10.91
CA LEU A 194 -24.97 5.91 -12.11
C LEU A 194 -24.39 5.27 -13.38
N LEU A 195 -23.06 5.26 -13.50
CA LEU A 195 -22.39 4.96 -14.77
C LEU A 195 -21.76 3.56 -14.82
N VAL A 196 -21.44 2.94 -13.68
CA VAL A 196 -20.93 1.57 -13.65
C VAL A 196 -22.11 0.61 -13.56
N ARG A 197 -22.38 -0.13 -14.62
CA ARG A 197 -23.37 -1.20 -14.61
C ARG A 197 -22.76 -2.44 -13.94
N ASP A 198 -23.51 -3.09 -13.05
CA ASP A 198 -23.10 -4.40 -12.52
C ASP A 198 -22.94 -5.38 -13.69
N VAL A 199 -21.76 -5.96 -13.79
CA VAL A 199 -21.58 -7.17 -14.57
C VAL A 199 -22.04 -8.28 -13.63
N PRO A 200 -23.04 -9.10 -14.02
CA PRO A 200 -23.38 -10.28 -13.25
C PRO A 200 -22.09 -11.05 -12.98
N ALA A 201 -21.79 -11.31 -11.71
CA ALA A 201 -20.67 -12.20 -11.40
C ALA A 201 -20.83 -13.45 -12.26
N PRO A 202 -19.79 -13.95 -12.95
CA PRO A 202 -19.88 -15.24 -13.59
C PRO A 202 -20.43 -16.18 -12.53
N ARG A 203 -21.62 -16.74 -12.78
CA ARG A 203 -22.13 -17.80 -11.93
C ARG A 203 -21.06 -18.86 -12.00
N THR A 204 -20.27 -18.99 -10.95
CA THR A 204 -19.32 -20.06 -10.76
C THR A 204 -20.14 -21.35 -10.60
N GLY A 205 -20.71 -21.78 -11.72
CA GLY A 205 -21.29 -23.12 -11.89
C GLY A 205 -20.22 -24.16 -12.16
N GLU A 206 -18.98 -23.80 -12.04
CA GLU A 206 -17.84 -24.69 -11.94
C GLU A 206 -17.12 -24.41 -10.62
N GLU A 207 -17.69 -24.93 -9.54
CA GLU A 207 -16.89 -25.53 -8.50
C GLU A 207 -16.06 -26.66 -9.14
N GLY A 208 -15.26 -26.29 -10.15
CA GLY A 208 -14.20 -27.11 -10.68
C GLY A 208 -13.25 -27.34 -9.52
N ASP A 209 -13.47 -28.48 -8.90
CA ASP A 209 -12.48 -29.29 -8.21
C ASP A 209 -11.36 -28.48 -7.53
N ARG A 210 -11.75 -27.66 -6.52
CA ARG A 210 -10.84 -27.38 -5.44
C ARG A 210 -10.65 -28.73 -4.75
N THR A 211 -9.95 -29.64 -5.45
CA THR A 211 -9.34 -30.77 -4.82
C THR A 211 -8.82 -30.26 -3.51
N GLN A 212 -9.40 -30.79 -2.45
CA GLN A 212 -8.91 -30.72 -1.09
C GLN A 212 -7.45 -31.16 -1.13
N ALA A 213 -6.58 -30.23 -1.55
CA ALA A 213 -5.18 -30.36 -1.22
C ALA A 213 -5.18 -30.39 0.30
N GLU A 214 -4.84 -31.53 0.84
CA GLU A 214 -4.69 -31.78 2.27
C GLU A 214 -4.07 -30.55 2.92
N PRO A 215 -4.46 -30.23 4.17
CA PRO A 215 -3.93 -29.08 4.88
C PRO A 215 -2.44 -29.32 5.21
N ALA A 216 -1.60 -29.35 4.17
CA ALA A 216 -0.18 -29.34 4.33
C ALA A 216 0.18 -28.08 5.10
N LEU A 217 0.55 -28.23 6.36
CA LEU A 217 1.07 -27.18 7.23
C LEU A 217 0.19 -25.92 7.26
N GLY A 218 -0.89 -25.93 8.05
CA GLY A 218 -1.74 -24.78 8.29
C GLY A 218 -0.94 -23.52 8.71
N TYR A 219 -1.56 -22.48 9.20
CA TYR A 219 -0.90 -21.27 9.72
C TYR A 219 0.31 -21.52 10.63
N ARG A 220 0.39 -22.71 11.26
CA ARG A 220 1.57 -23.13 12.03
C ARG A 220 2.83 -23.23 11.17
N GLY A 221 2.74 -23.71 9.93
CA GLY A 221 3.88 -23.77 9.00
C GLY A 221 4.31 -22.37 8.55
N VAL A 222 3.34 -21.49 8.29
CA VAL A 222 3.58 -20.09 7.94
C VAL A 222 4.30 -19.35 9.09
N LEU A 223 3.86 -19.54 10.32
CA LEU A 223 4.47 -18.94 11.53
C LEU A 223 5.81 -19.57 11.88
N ALA A 224 6.11 -20.76 11.43
CA ALA A 224 7.40 -21.43 11.62
C ALA A 224 8.49 -20.93 10.63
N ASP A 225 8.10 -20.27 9.55
CA ASP A 225 9.04 -19.72 8.57
C ASP A 225 9.75 -18.48 9.14
N ARG A 226 10.99 -18.70 9.56
CA ARG A 226 11.83 -17.65 10.17
C ARG A 226 12.14 -16.49 9.21
N VAL A 227 12.21 -16.75 7.90
CA VAL A 227 12.49 -15.71 6.90
C VAL A 227 11.26 -14.83 6.77
N LEU A 228 10.07 -15.43 6.65
CA LEU A 228 8.83 -14.69 6.65
C LEU A 228 8.64 -13.90 7.94
N MET A 229 8.81 -14.52 9.11
CA MET A 229 8.60 -13.83 10.40
C MET A 229 9.53 -12.62 10.55
N ARG A 230 10.78 -12.74 10.11
CA ARG A 230 11.73 -11.65 10.10
C ARG A 230 11.28 -10.52 9.17
N PHE A 231 10.79 -10.85 7.97
CA PHE A 231 10.22 -9.89 7.03
C PHE A 231 8.95 -9.22 7.58
N LEU A 232 8.07 -9.96 8.28
CA LEU A 232 6.87 -9.38 8.90
C LEU A 232 7.21 -8.37 9.99
N TRP A 233 8.17 -8.68 10.85
CA TRP A 233 8.67 -7.71 11.85
C TRP A 233 9.33 -6.50 11.21
N MET A 234 10.13 -6.70 10.14
CA MET A 234 10.65 -5.61 9.32
C MET A 234 9.51 -4.70 8.84
N THR A 235 8.44 -5.28 8.30
CA THR A 235 7.27 -4.54 7.81
C THR A 235 6.60 -3.75 8.95
N VAL A 236 6.40 -4.35 10.12
CA VAL A 236 5.81 -3.64 11.27
C VAL A 236 6.61 -2.39 11.63
N PHE A 237 7.94 -2.50 11.73
CA PHE A 237 8.80 -1.35 12.06
C PHE A 237 8.84 -0.32 10.92
N ALA A 238 8.91 -0.77 9.67
CA ALA A 238 8.89 0.10 8.50
C ALA A 238 7.62 0.95 8.44
N GLU A 239 6.47 0.30 8.60
CA GLU A 239 5.16 0.96 8.56
C GLU A 239 4.93 1.85 9.80
N PHE A 240 5.44 1.46 10.96
CA PHE A 240 5.45 2.30 12.15
C PHE A 240 6.23 3.60 11.91
N VAL A 241 7.39 3.51 11.27
CA VAL A 241 8.22 4.66 10.92
C VAL A 241 7.49 5.52 9.87
N TYR A 242 7.04 4.91 8.78
CA TYR A 242 6.42 5.62 7.67
C TYR A 242 5.16 6.39 8.07
N ILE A 243 4.29 5.81 8.89
CA ILE A 243 3.02 6.45 9.29
C ILE A 243 3.25 7.75 10.09
N GLN A 244 4.45 7.96 10.63
CA GLN A 244 4.77 9.22 11.31
C GLN A 244 4.81 10.42 10.36
N SER A 245 4.89 10.20 9.06
CA SER A 245 4.67 11.25 8.05
C SER A 245 3.30 11.92 8.18
N THR A 246 2.30 11.19 8.72
CA THR A 246 0.93 11.69 8.93
C THR A 246 0.59 11.97 10.40
N VAL A 247 1.50 11.69 11.34
CA VAL A 247 1.33 11.95 12.78
C VAL A 247 2.40 12.89 13.32
N GLY A 248 3.65 12.43 13.33
CA GLY A 248 4.78 13.19 13.87
C GLY A 248 5.09 14.45 13.06
N VAL A 249 5.09 14.34 11.73
CA VAL A 249 5.40 15.49 10.85
C VAL A 249 4.39 16.63 11.03
N PRO A 250 3.06 16.43 10.95
CA PRO A 250 2.13 17.55 11.16
C PRO A 250 2.18 18.12 12.60
N LEU A 251 2.43 17.30 13.62
CA LEU A 251 2.66 17.80 14.98
C LEU A 251 3.89 18.71 15.04
N HIS A 252 5.00 18.28 14.42
CA HIS A 252 6.22 19.06 14.36
C HIS A 252 6.05 20.37 13.57
N VAL A 253 5.36 20.31 12.42
CA VAL A 253 5.02 21.51 11.62
C VAL A 253 4.27 22.54 12.46
N SER A 254 3.29 22.08 13.27
CA SER A 254 2.56 22.95 14.20
C SER A 254 3.47 23.53 15.30
N ASP A 255 4.33 22.72 15.91
CA ASP A 255 5.21 23.11 17.01
C ASP A 255 6.27 24.14 16.57
N VAL A 256 6.76 24.08 15.33
CA VAL A 256 7.71 25.06 14.79
C VAL A 256 7.01 26.31 14.22
N GLY A 257 5.69 26.44 14.41
CA GLY A 257 4.93 27.63 14.02
C GLY A 257 4.57 27.69 12.53
N LEU A 258 4.72 26.59 11.78
CA LEU A 258 4.29 26.50 10.39
C LEU A 258 2.79 26.15 10.33
N THR A 259 2.19 26.40 9.17
CA THR A 259 0.74 26.30 8.95
C THR A 259 0.32 24.97 8.33
N ALA A 260 -0.98 24.68 8.36
CA ALA A 260 -1.55 23.56 7.62
C ALA A 260 -1.29 23.62 6.11
N ARG A 261 -1.13 24.84 5.56
CA ARG A 261 -0.71 25.05 4.16
C ARG A 261 0.70 24.54 3.92
N ASP A 262 1.62 24.82 4.83
CA ASP A 262 3.03 24.37 4.72
C ASP A 262 3.09 22.85 4.79
N PHE A 263 2.34 22.22 5.70
CA PHE A 263 2.20 20.76 5.74
C PHE A 263 1.63 20.21 4.44
N GLY A 264 0.59 20.85 3.88
CA GLY A 264 0.00 20.47 2.60
C GLY A 264 1.02 20.53 1.45
N LEU A 265 1.92 21.53 1.44
CA LEU A 265 3.02 21.62 0.47
C LEU A 265 4.02 20.48 0.63
N LEU A 266 4.37 20.10 1.86
CA LEU A 266 5.28 18.97 2.12
C LEU A 266 4.66 17.64 1.63
N ILE A 267 3.38 17.38 1.90
CA ILE A 267 2.67 16.18 1.41
C ILE A 267 2.49 16.24 -0.10
N GLY A 268 2.21 17.41 -0.66
CA GLY A 268 2.16 17.62 -2.11
C GLY A 268 3.50 17.32 -2.79
N LEU A 269 4.62 17.76 -2.18
CA LEU A 269 5.98 17.47 -2.64
C LEU A 269 6.23 15.94 -2.62
N ASN A 270 5.92 15.25 -1.52
CA ASN A 270 6.01 13.79 -1.45
C ASN A 270 5.24 13.13 -2.60
N GLY A 271 3.97 13.48 -2.79
CA GLY A 271 3.14 12.90 -3.84
C GLY A 271 3.66 13.18 -5.25
N LEU A 272 4.18 14.38 -5.52
CA LEU A 272 4.80 14.73 -6.81
C LEU A 272 6.07 13.94 -7.07
N LEU A 273 6.91 13.75 -6.04
CA LEU A 273 8.13 12.93 -6.14
C LEU A 273 7.81 11.47 -6.45
N VAL A 274 6.85 10.88 -5.73
CA VAL A 274 6.37 9.52 -5.99
C VAL A 274 5.88 9.41 -7.44
N LEU A 275 5.04 10.36 -7.88
CA LEU A 275 4.50 10.36 -9.25
C LEU A 275 5.61 10.43 -10.32
N ALA A 276 6.63 11.28 -10.11
CA ALA A 276 7.69 11.49 -11.08
C ALA A 276 8.74 10.39 -11.09
N LEU A 277 9.06 9.81 -9.93
CA LEU A 277 10.25 8.99 -9.74
C LEU A 277 9.96 7.52 -9.48
N GLU A 278 8.74 7.12 -9.13
CA GLU A 278 8.40 5.72 -8.80
C GLU A 278 8.74 4.76 -9.95
N LEU A 279 8.36 5.10 -11.18
CA LEU A 279 8.63 4.24 -12.34
C LEU A 279 10.14 4.16 -12.70
N PRO A 280 10.89 5.29 -12.79
CA PRO A 280 12.33 5.25 -12.98
C PRO A 280 13.06 4.45 -11.90
N ILE A 281 12.73 4.69 -10.62
CA ILE A 281 13.34 3.99 -9.49
C ILE A 281 13.05 2.50 -9.56
N THR A 282 11.81 2.09 -9.84
CA THR A 282 11.43 0.68 -10.02
C THR A 282 12.34 -0.02 -11.05
N GLY A 283 12.62 0.65 -12.18
CA GLY A 283 13.50 0.11 -13.22
C GLY A 283 14.96 -0.08 -12.77
N VAL A 284 15.43 0.75 -11.85
CA VAL A 284 16.77 0.67 -11.28
C VAL A 284 16.83 -0.42 -10.20
N VAL A 285 15.92 -0.38 -9.22
CA VAL A 285 15.95 -1.28 -8.05
C VAL A 285 15.65 -2.73 -8.41
N ALA A 286 14.92 -2.98 -9.49
CA ALA A 286 14.64 -4.33 -10.00
C ALA A 286 15.93 -5.11 -10.40
N ARG A 287 17.06 -4.42 -10.55
CA ARG A 287 18.38 -5.03 -10.88
C ARG A 287 19.13 -5.51 -9.63
N TYR A 288 18.69 -5.11 -8.45
CA TYR A 288 19.34 -5.41 -7.18
C TYR A 288 18.59 -6.48 -6.39
N ARG A 289 19.23 -7.01 -5.36
CA ARG A 289 18.61 -7.99 -4.47
C ARG A 289 17.54 -7.29 -3.62
N SER A 290 16.36 -7.89 -3.53
CA SER A 290 15.22 -7.33 -2.79
C SER A 290 15.57 -6.98 -1.35
N GLU A 291 16.35 -7.84 -0.65
CA GLU A 291 16.74 -7.61 0.73
C GLU A 291 17.63 -6.36 0.89
N SER A 292 18.52 -6.11 -0.06
CA SER A 292 19.40 -4.93 -0.03
C SER A 292 18.61 -3.66 -0.32
N VAL A 293 17.65 -3.71 -1.24
CA VAL A 293 16.77 -2.59 -1.56
C VAL A 293 15.88 -2.26 -0.36
N LEU A 294 15.24 -3.27 0.24
CA LEU A 294 14.43 -3.11 1.44
C LEU A 294 15.24 -2.54 2.62
N ALA A 295 16.48 -3.02 2.80
CA ALA A 295 17.36 -2.50 3.85
C ALA A 295 17.71 -1.02 3.64
N LEU A 296 18.06 -0.64 2.40
CA LEU A 296 18.37 0.74 2.06
C LEU A 296 17.15 1.64 2.21
N GLY A 297 15.98 1.22 1.70
CA GLY A 297 14.73 1.96 1.82
C GLY A 297 14.35 2.22 3.28
N ASN A 298 14.42 1.19 4.14
CA ASN A 298 14.14 1.33 5.57
C ASN A 298 15.11 2.30 6.26
N LEU A 299 16.41 2.21 5.92
CA LEU A 299 17.42 3.11 6.47
C LEU A 299 17.16 4.56 6.08
N VAL A 300 16.93 4.80 4.79
CA VAL A 300 16.71 6.14 4.24
C VAL A 300 15.42 6.75 4.79
N THR A 301 14.32 5.97 4.86
CA THR A 301 13.06 6.43 5.46
C THR A 301 13.23 6.74 6.94
N GLY A 302 13.87 5.84 7.70
CA GLY A 302 14.09 6.02 9.13
C GLY A 302 14.98 7.23 9.46
N LEU A 303 16.08 7.41 8.73
CA LEU A 303 16.96 8.58 8.90
C LEU A 303 16.27 9.88 8.46
N GLY A 304 15.59 9.87 7.31
CA GLY A 304 14.87 11.05 6.81
C GLY A 304 13.83 11.56 7.81
N LEU A 305 13.03 10.65 8.38
CA LEU A 305 12.06 11.01 9.41
C LEU A 305 12.72 11.38 10.74
N ALA A 306 13.78 10.69 11.17
CA ALA A 306 14.48 11.04 12.39
C ALA A 306 15.09 12.45 12.35
N VAL A 307 15.69 12.84 11.22
CA VAL A 307 16.29 14.17 11.02
C VAL A 307 15.20 15.26 10.95
N THR A 308 13.96 14.93 10.59
CA THR A 308 12.86 15.91 10.58
C THR A 308 12.70 16.63 11.92
N GLY A 309 12.92 15.94 13.05
CA GLY A 309 12.85 16.54 14.37
C GLY A 309 13.97 17.53 14.73
N LEU A 310 14.98 17.65 13.89
CA LEU A 310 16.12 18.56 14.11
C LEU A 310 16.00 19.87 13.31
N VAL A 311 15.01 19.97 12.43
CA VAL A 311 14.87 21.10 11.49
C VAL A 311 13.57 21.86 11.75
N THR A 312 13.60 23.17 11.59
CA THR A 312 12.49 24.06 11.99
C THR A 312 11.98 24.94 10.84
N ASP A 313 12.66 24.95 9.72
CA ASP A 313 12.27 25.77 8.57
C ASP A 313 11.78 24.91 7.39
N MET A 314 10.97 25.52 6.54
CA MET A 314 10.31 24.85 5.42
C MET A 314 11.29 24.26 4.40
N THR A 315 12.45 24.88 4.20
CA THR A 315 13.43 24.43 3.22
C THR A 315 14.03 23.09 3.65
N TRP A 316 14.49 23.01 4.89
CA TRP A 316 15.09 21.79 5.44
C TRP A 316 14.04 20.69 5.66
N LEU A 317 12.81 21.05 6.06
CA LEU A 317 11.70 20.10 6.09
C LEU A 317 11.44 19.51 4.70
N SER A 318 11.49 20.30 3.65
CA SER A 318 11.36 19.80 2.27
C SER A 318 12.51 18.85 1.90
N VAL A 319 13.75 19.11 2.37
CA VAL A 319 14.88 18.19 2.18
C VAL A 319 14.65 16.86 2.92
N THR A 320 14.13 16.88 4.14
CA THR A 320 13.80 15.63 4.85
C THR A 320 12.71 14.85 4.14
N VAL A 321 11.69 15.52 3.58
CA VAL A 321 10.65 14.90 2.72
C VAL A 321 11.28 14.23 1.51
N LEU A 322 12.21 14.88 0.81
CA LEU A 322 12.95 14.27 -0.29
C LEU A 322 13.61 12.97 0.16
N ILE A 323 14.32 12.99 1.29
CA ILE A 323 15.07 11.83 1.80
C ILE A 323 14.13 10.65 2.08
N TRP A 324 13.12 10.83 2.95
CA TRP A 324 12.27 9.72 3.35
C TRP A 324 11.33 9.23 2.21
N THR A 325 10.99 10.11 1.25
CA THR A 325 10.21 9.72 0.06
C THR A 325 10.97 8.74 -0.83
N PHE A 326 12.29 8.92 -1.00
CA PHE A 326 13.10 7.93 -1.73
C PHE A 326 13.06 6.55 -1.08
N GLY A 327 13.16 6.49 0.25
CA GLY A 327 13.08 5.21 0.97
C GLY A 327 11.70 4.58 0.92
N GLU A 328 10.62 5.36 1.02
CA GLU A 328 9.23 4.91 0.92
C GLU A 328 8.94 4.22 -0.42
N MET A 329 9.36 4.83 -1.53
CA MET A 329 9.10 4.27 -2.87
C MET A 329 9.67 2.85 -3.02
N GLU A 330 10.88 2.62 -2.52
CA GLU A 330 11.53 1.30 -2.57
C GLU A 330 10.78 0.27 -1.74
N LEU A 331 10.34 0.64 -0.53
CA LEU A 331 9.61 -0.24 0.37
C LEU A 331 8.30 -0.74 -0.25
N PHE A 332 7.52 0.16 -0.80
CA PHE A 332 6.19 -0.17 -1.31
C PHE A 332 6.24 -1.09 -2.53
N ILE A 333 7.21 -0.85 -3.43
CA ILE A 333 7.37 -1.62 -4.68
C ILE A 333 7.85 -3.04 -4.39
N ILE A 334 8.88 -3.18 -3.55
CA ILE A 334 9.60 -4.44 -3.37
C ILE A 334 8.91 -5.37 -2.38
N SER A 335 8.27 -4.84 -1.32
CA SER A 335 7.67 -5.67 -0.26
C SER A 335 6.64 -6.68 -0.77
N GLN A 336 5.75 -6.26 -1.68
CA GLN A 336 4.72 -7.13 -2.25
C GLN A 336 5.32 -8.25 -3.12
N ALA A 337 6.32 -7.90 -3.92
CA ALA A 337 7.01 -8.87 -4.78
C ALA A 337 7.84 -9.85 -3.94
N TYR A 338 8.52 -9.34 -2.89
CA TYR A 338 9.38 -10.15 -2.04
C TYR A 338 8.58 -11.19 -1.24
N VAL A 339 7.48 -10.80 -0.58
CA VAL A 339 6.64 -11.76 0.15
C VAL A 339 6.04 -12.81 -0.79
N GLY A 340 5.66 -12.40 -2.01
CA GLY A 340 5.21 -13.35 -3.05
C GLY A 340 6.29 -14.36 -3.44
N SER A 341 7.56 -13.95 -3.46
CA SER A 341 8.70 -14.83 -3.80
C SER A 341 9.09 -15.78 -2.66
N LEU A 342 8.79 -15.45 -1.41
CA LEU A 342 9.00 -16.33 -0.25
C LEU A 342 7.97 -17.45 -0.17
N ALA A 343 6.78 -17.22 -0.71
CA ALA A 343 5.63 -18.11 -0.53
C ALA A 343 5.77 -19.39 -1.37
N PRO A 344 5.52 -20.58 -0.79
CA PRO A 344 5.22 -21.79 -1.55
C PRO A 344 4.00 -21.56 -2.47
N ARG A 345 3.96 -22.24 -3.62
CA ARG A 345 2.91 -22.01 -4.65
C ARG A 345 1.48 -22.18 -4.12
N ASP A 346 1.28 -23.09 -3.17
CA ASP A 346 0.00 -23.39 -2.51
C ASP A 346 -0.34 -22.47 -1.33
N MET A 347 0.61 -21.63 -0.88
CA MET A 347 0.46 -20.77 0.31
C MET A 347 0.57 -19.26 0.04
N VAL A 348 0.63 -18.83 -1.22
CA VAL A 348 0.82 -17.41 -1.58
C VAL A 348 -0.20 -16.50 -0.91
N GLY A 349 -1.47 -16.90 -0.87
CA GLY A 349 -2.52 -16.12 -0.20
C GLY A 349 -2.31 -15.97 1.31
N ARG A 350 -1.80 -17.00 2.00
CA ARG A 350 -1.53 -16.95 3.44
C ARG A 350 -0.34 -16.04 3.76
N TYR A 351 0.72 -16.08 2.96
CA TYR A 351 1.90 -15.21 3.09
C TYR A 351 1.52 -13.74 2.86
N GLN A 352 0.76 -13.45 1.80
CA GLN A 352 0.24 -12.10 1.52
C GLN A 352 -0.71 -11.62 2.64
N GLY A 353 -1.56 -12.52 3.16
CA GLY A 353 -2.44 -12.21 4.29
C GLY A 353 -1.67 -11.81 5.54
N MET A 354 -0.61 -12.56 5.90
CA MET A 354 0.26 -12.24 7.04
C MET A 354 1.02 -10.92 6.84
N HIS A 355 1.47 -10.63 5.61
CA HIS A 355 2.06 -9.33 5.28
C HIS A 355 1.04 -8.19 5.48
N GLY A 356 -0.21 -8.39 5.04
CA GLY A 356 -1.30 -7.43 5.30
C GLY A 356 -1.54 -7.18 6.79
N VAL A 357 -1.46 -8.22 7.64
CA VAL A 357 -1.55 -8.09 9.09
C VAL A 357 -0.38 -7.26 9.62
N ALA A 358 0.87 -7.56 9.24
CA ALA A 358 2.05 -6.81 9.67
C ALA A 358 1.97 -5.32 9.27
N TYR A 359 1.60 -5.05 8.01
CA TYR A 359 1.32 -3.70 7.51
C TYR A 359 0.33 -2.95 8.41
N THR A 360 -0.77 -3.64 8.74
CA THR A 360 -1.84 -3.03 9.55
C THR A 360 -1.44 -2.81 10.99
N VAL A 361 -0.68 -3.72 11.58
CA VAL A 361 -0.14 -3.54 12.94
C VAL A 361 0.75 -2.30 12.98
N GLY A 362 1.66 -2.14 12.02
CA GLY A 362 2.54 -0.97 11.94
C GLY A 362 1.78 0.33 11.77
N THR A 363 0.90 0.41 10.78
CA THR A 363 0.11 1.62 10.47
C THR A 363 -0.98 1.91 11.51
N GLY A 364 -1.51 0.92 12.20
CA GLY A 364 -2.54 1.09 13.24
C GLY A 364 -1.97 1.48 14.60
N LEU A 365 -0.88 0.82 15.04
CA LEU A 365 -0.22 1.14 16.30
C LEU A 365 0.65 2.40 16.20
N GLY A 366 1.18 2.69 15.02
CA GLY A 366 2.06 3.84 14.79
C GLY A 366 1.50 5.16 15.26
N PRO A 367 0.27 5.55 14.90
CA PRO A 367 -0.34 6.79 15.37
C PRO A 367 -0.56 6.83 16.89
N LEU A 368 -0.96 5.71 17.50
CA LEU A 368 -1.18 5.61 18.95
C LEU A 368 0.13 5.84 19.71
N VAL A 369 1.16 5.09 19.35
CA VAL A 369 2.48 5.17 20.01
C VAL A 369 3.16 6.50 19.67
N GLY A 370 3.13 6.91 18.40
CA GLY A 370 3.77 8.15 17.93
C GLY A 370 3.16 9.39 18.58
N GLY A 371 1.83 9.51 18.60
CA GLY A 371 1.13 10.63 19.23
C GLY A 371 1.34 10.66 20.75
N ALA A 372 1.28 9.51 21.44
CA ALA A 372 1.52 9.41 22.86
C ALA A 372 2.97 9.79 23.22
N LEU A 373 3.94 9.28 22.46
CA LEU A 373 5.36 9.58 22.70
C LEU A 373 5.67 11.04 22.37
N TYR A 374 5.11 11.57 21.27
CA TYR A 374 5.29 12.98 20.92
C TYR A 374 4.77 13.91 22.03
N ALA A 375 3.64 13.58 22.66
CA ALA A 375 3.06 14.38 23.74
C ALA A 375 3.97 14.43 24.99
N VAL A 376 4.78 13.37 25.22
CA VAL A 376 5.71 13.30 26.37
C VAL A 376 7.09 13.85 26.00
N SER A 377 7.58 13.50 24.82
CA SER A 377 8.93 13.85 24.35
C SER A 377 8.97 13.87 22.82
N PRO A 378 8.82 15.05 22.17
CA PRO A 378 8.98 15.15 20.72
C PRO A 378 10.31 14.59 20.22
N SER A 379 11.43 14.96 20.88
CA SER A 379 12.77 14.44 20.55
C SER A 379 12.87 12.92 20.73
N GLY A 380 12.17 12.36 21.71
CA GLY A 380 12.10 10.91 21.95
C GLY A 380 11.43 10.18 20.78
N LEU A 381 10.39 10.75 20.17
CA LEU A 381 9.77 10.17 18.98
C LEU A 381 10.79 10.09 17.83
N TRP A 382 11.45 11.20 17.51
CA TRP A 382 12.39 11.24 16.38
C TRP A 382 13.58 10.28 16.58
N ALA A 383 14.11 10.17 17.80
CA ALA A 383 15.14 9.19 18.15
C ALA A 383 14.62 7.76 17.96
N LEU A 384 13.39 7.47 18.41
CA LEU A 384 12.76 6.15 18.21
C LEU A 384 12.64 5.78 16.74
N LEU A 385 12.28 6.75 15.86
CA LEU A 385 12.17 6.51 14.41
C LEU A 385 13.53 6.12 13.80
N GLY A 386 14.61 6.77 14.21
CA GLY A 386 15.95 6.39 13.80
C GLY A 386 16.30 4.97 14.21
N VAL A 387 16.03 4.61 15.48
CA VAL A 387 16.26 3.25 16.01
C VAL A 387 15.37 2.23 15.30
N ALA A 388 14.08 2.50 15.13
CA ALA A 388 13.13 1.60 14.46
C ALA A 388 13.50 1.39 12.98
N GLY A 389 13.91 2.46 12.27
CA GLY A 389 14.43 2.37 10.91
C GLY A 389 15.69 1.52 10.82
N PHE A 390 16.62 1.65 11.77
CA PHE A 390 17.81 0.82 11.86
C PHE A 390 17.48 -0.65 12.15
N VAL A 391 16.56 -0.92 13.09
CA VAL A 391 16.08 -2.28 13.39
C VAL A 391 15.43 -2.89 12.16
N SER A 392 14.56 -2.15 11.46
CA SER A 392 13.92 -2.60 10.23
C SER A 392 14.96 -2.91 9.14
N THR A 393 15.97 -2.05 8.97
CA THR A 393 17.11 -2.27 8.07
C THR A 393 17.84 -3.58 8.38
N HIS A 394 18.14 -3.82 9.66
CA HIS A 394 18.81 -5.06 10.09
C HIS A 394 17.94 -6.31 9.85
N LEU A 395 16.64 -6.19 10.05
CA LEU A 395 15.69 -7.26 9.78
C LEU A 395 15.53 -7.55 8.28
N ALA A 396 15.75 -6.60 7.39
CA ALA A 396 15.73 -6.79 5.95
C ALA A 396 16.94 -7.60 5.46
N LEU A 397 18.11 -7.44 6.06
CA LEU A 397 19.34 -8.11 5.64
C LEU A 397 19.34 -9.60 6.00
N PRO A 398 19.84 -10.51 5.15
CA PRO A 398 19.90 -11.95 5.46
C PRO A 398 20.75 -12.21 6.71
N ALA A 399 20.35 -13.21 7.50
CA ALA A 399 21.17 -13.67 8.61
C ALA A 399 22.52 -14.18 8.06
N GLY A 400 23.61 -13.52 8.43
CA GLY A 400 24.97 -13.85 7.91
C GLY A 400 25.50 -12.89 6.83
N TRP A 401 24.77 -11.81 6.46
CA TRP A 401 25.25 -10.83 5.49
C TRP A 401 26.59 -10.19 5.92
N LEU A 402 26.78 -9.95 7.20
CA LEU A 402 28.04 -9.45 7.76
C LEU A 402 29.20 -10.49 7.70
N SER A 403 28.89 -11.78 7.67
CA SER A 403 29.89 -12.86 7.56
C SER A 403 30.20 -13.26 6.12
N SER A 404 29.34 -12.96 5.16
CA SER A 404 29.48 -13.35 3.75
C SER A 404 30.41 -12.43 2.93
N ARG A 405 30.77 -11.25 3.45
CA ARG A 405 31.82 -10.41 2.84
C ARG A 405 33.20 -11.10 2.80
N ARG A 406 33.35 -12.24 3.49
CA ARG A 406 34.57 -13.07 3.44
C ARG A 406 34.52 -14.27 2.50
N ARG A 407 33.37 -14.59 1.85
CA ARG A 407 33.27 -15.67 0.86
C ARG A 407 32.72 -15.10 -0.44
N GLY A 408 33.61 -14.99 -1.43
CA GLY A 408 33.27 -14.54 -2.76
C GLY A 408 32.19 -15.41 -3.42
N SER A 409 31.40 -14.75 -4.26
CA SER A 409 30.57 -15.29 -5.34
C SER A 409 29.79 -16.58 -5.05
N GLN A 410 28.54 -16.45 -4.67
CA GLN A 410 27.57 -17.50 -4.98
C GLN A 410 26.99 -17.26 -6.39
N PRO A 411 26.84 -18.31 -7.20
CA PRO A 411 26.30 -18.20 -8.55
C PRO A 411 24.85 -17.71 -8.51
N GLY A 412 24.55 -16.76 -9.39
CA GLY A 412 23.23 -16.14 -9.50
C GLY A 412 22.14 -17.13 -9.90
N ILE A 413 20.88 -16.72 -9.70
CA ILE A 413 19.65 -17.47 -10.02
C ILE A 413 19.67 -18.03 -11.47
N ALA A 414 20.42 -17.39 -12.39
CA ALA A 414 20.62 -17.85 -13.77
C ALA A 414 21.39 -19.19 -13.89
N GLU A 415 22.28 -19.53 -12.94
CA GLU A 415 23.01 -20.81 -12.95
C GLU A 415 22.20 -21.97 -12.37
N ARG A 416 21.29 -21.69 -11.42
CA ARG A 416 20.36 -22.71 -10.92
C ARG A 416 19.31 -23.12 -11.96
N SER A 417 18.88 -22.18 -12.84
CA SER A 417 18.00 -22.50 -13.96
C SER A 417 18.70 -23.41 -14.99
N LYS A 418 19.96 -23.14 -15.30
CA LYS A 418 20.74 -23.97 -16.23
C LYS A 418 21.00 -25.38 -15.69
N SER A 419 21.27 -25.54 -14.41
CA SER A 419 21.48 -26.88 -13.80
C SER A 419 20.20 -27.72 -13.74
N HIS A 420 19.02 -27.10 -13.67
CA HIS A 420 17.73 -27.80 -13.75
C HIS A 420 17.42 -28.24 -15.20
N GLU A 421 17.69 -27.35 -16.16
CA GLU A 421 17.46 -27.62 -17.57
C GLU A 421 18.38 -28.74 -18.11
N THR A 422 19.64 -28.79 -17.63
CA THR A 422 20.59 -29.85 -17.96
C THR A 422 20.23 -31.21 -17.36
N ARG A 423 19.64 -31.22 -16.14
CA ARG A 423 19.15 -32.44 -15.52
C ARG A 423 17.86 -32.97 -16.16
N GLU A 424 16.97 -32.11 -16.65
CA GLU A 424 15.79 -32.55 -17.39
C GLU A 424 16.15 -33.12 -18.78
N ARG A 425 17.09 -32.51 -19.51
CA ARG A 425 17.56 -33.04 -20.78
C ARG A 425 18.24 -34.41 -20.65
N GLY A 426 19.09 -34.58 -19.64
CA GLY A 426 19.72 -35.88 -19.38
C GLY A 426 18.76 -36.98 -18.99
N ARG A 427 17.58 -36.63 -18.44
CA ARG A 427 16.52 -37.59 -18.08
C ARG A 427 15.62 -37.96 -19.26
N VAL A 428 15.47 -37.05 -20.23
CA VAL A 428 14.72 -37.31 -21.48
C VAL A 428 15.54 -38.17 -22.40
N ASP A 429 16.86 -37.93 -22.50
CA ASP A 429 17.76 -38.75 -23.33
C ASP A 429 17.92 -40.19 -22.79
N ALA A 430 17.95 -40.37 -21.44
CA ALA A 430 17.98 -41.70 -20.83
C ALA A 430 16.70 -42.53 -21.05
N LEU A 431 15.53 -41.86 -21.19
CA LEU A 431 14.26 -42.54 -21.48
C LEU A 431 14.07 -42.85 -22.96
N SER A 432 14.81 -42.19 -23.86
CA SER A 432 14.78 -42.51 -25.31
C SER A 432 15.67 -43.70 -25.69
N ASP A 433 16.74 -43.94 -24.95
CA ASP A 433 17.65 -45.08 -25.19
C ASP A 433 17.03 -46.41 -24.71
N ASP A 434 16.22 -46.39 -23.66
CA ASP A 434 15.51 -47.62 -23.20
C ASP A 434 14.35 -48.05 -24.13
N ALA A 435 13.88 -47.15 -25.01
CA ALA A 435 12.79 -47.44 -25.94
C ALA A 435 13.25 -48.12 -27.25
N HIS A 436 14.55 -48.17 -27.53
CA HIS A 436 15.10 -48.78 -28.77
C HIS A 436 15.85 -50.09 -28.57
N GLY A 437 15.92 -50.62 -27.33
CA GLY A 437 16.63 -51.86 -27.00
C GLY A 437 15.78 -53.15 -26.99
N GLY A 438 14.53 -53.17 -27.46
CA GLY A 438 13.63 -54.28 -27.32
C GLY A 438 13.02 -54.82 -28.61
N VAL A 439 13.83 -55.10 -29.66
CA VAL A 439 13.41 -56.01 -30.79
C VAL A 439 14.64 -56.70 -31.34
N GLN A 440 14.94 -57.86 -30.83
CA GLN A 440 15.51 -58.99 -31.53
C GLN A 440 14.99 -60.31 -30.91
#